data_5d7088115c01455cc756b6c480e73092
#
_entry.id   5d7088115c01455cc756b6c480e73092
#
_cell.length_a   1.000
_cell.length_b   1.000
_cell.length_c   1.000
_cell.angle_alpha   90.00
_cell.angle_beta   90.00
_cell.angle_gamma   90.00
#
_symmetry.space_group_name_H-M   'P 1'
#
loop_
_entity.id
_entity.type
_entity.pdbx_description
1 polymer ?
#
loop_
_entity_poly.entity_id
_entity_poly.type
_entity_poly.pdbx_seq_one_letter_code
_entity_poly.pdbx_strand_id
1 'polypeptide(L)'
;MATTHEPGREAGHFRHSYTKDRRDLVTRLRRIEGQARGIQRLVEEEAYCLDVLQQVEAMTAAADQVALLLLEDHIDGCLSHAIETGHGQPYVDEVMTVVRRAMGRRGPRKRPSGD
;
A
#
# COMPACT_ATOMS: atom_id res chain seq x y z
N MET A 1 9.46 -12.00 -24.08
CA MET A 1 9.06 -12.03 -23.65
C MET A 1 8.16 -12.00 -23.22
N ALA A 2 8.18 -12.16 -23.15
CA ALA A 2 7.30 -12.42 -22.82
C ALA A 2 6.47 -11.76 -22.31
N THR A 3 5.71 -11.44 -22.76
CA THR A 3 4.95 -10.87 -22.20
C THR A 3 4.31 -11.54 -21.32
N THR A 4 4.16 -11.23 -20.38
CA THR A 4 3.59 -11.91 -19.47
C THR A 4 2.25 -11.59 -19.16
N HIS A 5 1.64 -10.84 -19.92
CA HIS A 5 0.30 -10.45 -19.71
C HIS A 5 -0.64 -11.59 -19.84
N GLU A 6 -1.52 -11.76 -18.91
CA GLU A 6 -2.48 -12.79 -18.99
C GLU A 6 -3.77 -12.23 -19.35
N PRO A 7 -4.25 -12.50 -20.47
CA PRO A 7 -5.43 -11.85 -20.99
C PRO A 7 -6.64 -11.93 -20.12
N GLY A 8 -6.82 -12.97 -19.49
CA GLY A 8 -8.06 -13.13 -18.77
C GLY A 8 -8.15 -12.41 -17.49
N ARG A 9 -7.07 -11.95 -16.99
CA ARG A 9 -7.11 -11.43 -15.70
C ARG A 9 -7.50 -10.00 -15.67
N GLU A 10 -7.65 -9.41 -16.77
CA GLU A 10 -7.97 -8.07 -16.76
C GLU A 10 -9.35 -7.70 -16.77
N ALA A 11 -10.25 -8.58 -16.79
CA ALA A 11 -11.64 -8.25 -16.86
C ALA A 11 -11.96 -7.43 -15.64
N GLY A 12 -12.26 -6.21 -15.79
CA GLY A 12 -12.62 -5.37 -14.70
C GLY A 12 -11.48 -4.77 -13.92
N HIS A 13 -10.27 -5.09 -14.30
CA HIS A 13 -9.12 -4.57 -13.58
C HIS A 13 -8.32 -3.64 -14.46
N PHE A 14 -7.89 -2.53 -13.89
CA PHE A 14 -6.98 -1.64 -14.57
C PHE A 14 -5.57 -1.99 -14.16
N ARG A 15 -4.71 -2.20 -15.15
CA ARG A 15 -3.33 -2.49 -14.85
C ARG A 15 -2.55 -1.21 -14.83
N HIS A 16 -1.94 -0.93 -13.72
CA HIS A 16 -1.13 0.26 -13.57
C HIS A 16 0.29 -0.02 -14.02
N SER A 17 0.87 0.86 -14.76
CA SER A 17 2.18 0.61 -15.33
C SER A 17 3.34 1.00 -14.41
N TYR A 18 3.17 1.82 -13.46
CA TYR A 18 4.21 2.32 -12.56
C TYR A 18 5.31 3.10 -13.28
N THR A 19 5.14 3.39 -14.54
CA THR A 19 6.22 4.01 -15.29
C THR A 19 6.71 5.29 -14.66
N LYS A 20 5.77 6.07 -14.21
CA LYS A 20 6.09 7.36 -13.68
C LYS A 20 6.69 7.31 -12.29
N ASP A 21 6.17 6.45 -11.43
CA ASP A 21 6.51 6.47 -10.03
C ASP A 21 7.38 5.33 -9.56
N ARG A 22 7.77 4.47 -10.46
CA ARG A 22 8.48 3.26 -10.07
C ARG A 22 9.73 3.55 -9.26
N ARG A 23 10.53 4.49 -9.71
CA ARG A 23 11.80 4.78 -9.06
C ARG A 23 11.59 5.33 -7.65
N ASP A 24 10.61 6.20 -7.51
CA ASP A 24 10.30 6.75 -6.21
C ASP A 24 9.78 5.67 -5.26
N LEU A 25 8.91 4.82 -5.75
CA LEU A 25 8.37 3.74 -4.92
C LEU A 25 9.47 2.79 -4.45
N VAL A 26 10.37 2.42 -5.36
CA VAL A 26 11.46 1.54 -5.00
C VAL A 26 12.39 2.19 -3.96
N THR A 27 12.66 3.47 -4.12
CA THR A 27 13.49 4.18 -3.17
C THR A 27 12.84 4.19 -1.79
N ARG A 28 11.55 4.41 -1.74
CA ARG A 28 10.83 4.40 -0.46
C ARG A 28 10.84 3.01 0.16
N LEU A 29 10.68 1.99 -0.66
CA LEU A 29 10.70 0.62 -0.16
C LEU A 29 12.07 0.22 0.35
N ARG A 30 13.12 0.68 -0.30
CA ARG A 30 14.48 0.41 0.19
C ARG A 30 14.73 1.05 1.54
N ARG A 31 14.14 2.21 1.74
CA ARG A 31 14.23 2.89 3.01
C ARG A 31 13.52 2.09 4.10
N ILE A 32 12.34 1.57 3.77
CA ILE A 32 11.58 0.73 4.71
C ILE A 32 12.37 -0.53 5.03
N GLU A 33 12.99 -1.11 4.03
CA GLU A 33 13.82 -2.29 4.22
C GLU A 33 14.94 -1.99 5.22
N GLY A 34 15.58 -0.84 5.08
CA GLY A 34 16.61 -0.44 6.01
C GLY A 34 16.07 -0.20 7.41
N GLN A 35 14.89 0.37 7.51
CA GLN A 35 14.24 0.55 8.80
C GLN A 35 13.97 -0.78 9.48
N ALA A 36 13.52 -1.77 8.71
CA ALA A 36 13.26 -3.09 9.27
C ALA A 36 14.54 -3.71 9.82
N ARG A 37 15.64 -3.57 9.09
CA ARG A 37 16.92 -4.09 9.56
C ARG A 37 17.38 -3.37 10.81
N GLY A 38 17.18 -2.07 10.86
CA GLY A 38 17.53 -1.30 12.06
C GLY A 38 16.74 -1.74 13.28
N ILE A 39 15.46 -2.04 13.08
CA ILE A 39 14.61 -2.51 14.18
C ILE A 39 15.08 -3.89 14.66
N GLN A 40 15.44 -4.78 13.74
CA GLN A 40 15.99 -6.08 14.12
C GLN A 40 17.20 -5.92 15.02
N ARG A 41 18.08 -5.01 14.66
CA ARG A 41 19.28 -4.76 15.44
C ARG A 41 18.94 -4.26 16.83
N LEU A 42 17.97 -3.36 16.93
CA LEU A 42 17.56 -2.85 18.22
C LEU A 42 16.99 -3.96 19.10
N VAL A 43 16.21 -4.85 18.52
CA VAL A 43 15.65 -5.97 19.27
C VAL A 43 16.77 -6.91 19.72
N GLU A 44 17.72 -7.18 18.84
CA GLU A 44 18.84 -8.04 19.18
C GLU A 44 19.69 -7.46 20.30
N GLU A 45 19.79 -6.16 20.34
CA GLU A 45 20.57 -5.47 21.39
C GLU A 45 19.76 -5.19 22.62
N GLU A 46 18.55 -5.65 22.63
CA GLU A 46 17.64 -5.46 23.78
C GLU A 46 17.44 -3.99 24.14
N ALA A 47 17.32 -3.18 23.11
CA ALA A 47 17.05 -1.75 23.32
C ALA A 47 15.74 -1.54 24.06
N TYR A 48 15.60 -0.39 24.64
CA TYR A 48 14.40 -0.04 25.40
C TYR A 48 13.18 -0.18 24.50
N CYS A 49 12.19 -0.90 24.95
CA CYS A 49 11.09 -1.29 24.09
C CYS A 49 10.26 -0.12 23.56
N LEU A 50 10.18 0.96 24.27
CA LEU A 50 9.46 2.12 23.71
C LEU A 50 10.23 2.77 22.57
N ASP A 51 11.56 2.68 22.60
CA ASP A 51 12.35 3.16 21.48
C ASP A 51 12.16 2.29 20.27
N VAL A 52 12.07 0.98 20.47
CA VAL A 52 11.82 0.05 19.38
C VAL A 52 10.44 0.32 18.79
N LEU A 53 9.46 0.51 19.66
CA LEU A 53 8.11 0.79 19.21
C LEU A 53 8.04 2.06 18.35
N GLN A 54 8.77 3.07 18.75
CA GLN A 54 8.81 4.31 18.01
C GLN A 54 9.34 4.10 16.60
N GLN A 55 10.35 3.23 16.47
CA GLN A 55 10.90 2.91 15.17
C GLN A 55 9.91 2.11 14.33
N VAL A 56 9.17 1.22 14.96
CA VAL A 56 8.13 0.47 14.26
C VAL A 56 7.06 1.41 13.75
N GLU A 57 6.68 2.38 14.55
CA GLU A 57 5.67 3.35 14.14
C GLU A 57 6.15 4.17 12.94
N ALA A 58 7.41 4.55 12.95
CA ALA A 58 7.97 5.29 11.82
C ALA A 58 7.97 4.45 10.55
N MET A 59 8.30 3.17 10.68
CA MET A 59 8.29 2.26 9.53
C MET A 59 6.87 2.08 9.01
N THR A 60 5.91 1.96 9.91
CA THR A 60 4.51 1.83 9.53
C THR A 60 4.04 3.06 8.76
N ALA A 61 4.41 4.24 9.23
CA ALA A 61 4.03 5.46 8.55
C ALA A 61 4.63 5.53 7.15
N ALA A 62 5.87 5.08 7.01
CA ALA A 62 6.51 5.05 5.71
C ALA A 62 5.81 4.09 4.76
N ALA A 63 5.39 2.93 5.27
CA ALA A 63 4.66 1.96 4.47
C ALA A 63 3.29 2.52 4.06
N ASP A 64 2.64 3.25 4.94
CA ASP A 64 1.37 3.89 4.61
C ASP A 64 1.53 4.88 3.47
N GLN A 65 2.64 5.59 3.44
CA GLN A 65 2.88 6.53 2.34
C GLN A 65 2.99 5.80 1.00
N VAL A 66 3.65 4.65 1.00
CA VAL A 66 3.74 3.86 -0.23
C VAL A 66 2.35 3.40 -0.66
N ALA A 67 1.56 2.93 0.31
CA ALA A 67 0.21 2.47 0.01
C ALA A 67 -0.64 3.61 -0.56
N LEU A 68 -0.51 4.79 0.02
CA LEU A 68 -1.28 5.94 -0.43
C LEU A 68 -0.89 6.35 -1.85
N LEU A 69 0.39 6.35 -2.15
CA LEU A 69 0.85 6.68 -3.50
C LEU A 69 0.35 5.68 -4.53
N LEU A 70 0.38 4.41 -4.17
CA LEU A 70 -0.13 3.37 -5.05
C LEU A 70 -1.62 3.53 -5.29
N LEU A 71 -2.36 3.81 -4.24
CA LEU A 71 -3.79 3.98 -4.35
C LEU A 71 -4.14 5.20 -5.19
N GLU A 72 -3.42 6.27 -5.00
CA GLU A 72 -3.61 7.48 -5.76
C GLU A 72 -3.43 7.24 -7.25
N ASP A 73 -2.35 6.56 -7.60
CA ASP A 73 -2.09 6.24 -8.99
C ASP A 73 -3.14 5.32 -9.55
N HIS A 74 -3.59 4.36 -8.75
CA HIS A 74 -4.60 3.42 -9.21
C HIS A 74 -5.93 4.13 -9.47
N ILE A 75 -6.32 5.03 -8.59
CA ILE A 75 -7.56 5.78 -8.77
C ILE A 75 -7.49 6.64 -10.02
N ASP A 76 -6.35 7.28 -10.23
CA ASP A 76 -6.15 8.10 -11.40
C ASP A 76 -6.32 7.30 -12.67
N GLY A 77 -5.69 6.15 -12.74
CA GLY A 77 -5.81 5.27 -13.88
C GLY A 77 -7.20 4.72 -14.07
N CYS A 78 -7.83 4.31 -12.96
CA CYS A 78 -9.19 3.80 -13.01
C CYS A 78 -10.16 4.83 -13.51
N LEU A 79 -10.00 6.05 -13.05
CA LEU A 79 -10.91 7.12 -13.45
C LEU A 79 -10.78 7.40 -14.94
N SER A 80 -9.56 7.49 -15.43
CA SER A 80 -9.32 7.69 -16.85
C SER A 80 -9.92 6.58 -17.68
N HIS A 81 -9.71 5.36 -17.25
CA HIS A 81 -10.19 4.20 -17.95
C HIS A 81 -11.72 4.15 -17.94
N ALA A 82 -12.33 4.49 -16.83
CA ALA A 82 -13.78 4.51 -16.72
C ALA A 82 -14.38 5.56 -17.64
N ILE A 83 -13.76 6.70 -17.73
CA ILE A 83 -14.20 7.75 -18.63
C ILE A 83 -14.13 7.28 -20.07
N GLU A 84 -13.04 6.65 -20.43
CA GLU A 84 -12.84 6.16 -21.80
C GLU A 84 -13.83 5.09 -22.17
N THR A 85 -14.10 4.17 -21.30
CA THR A 85 -14.93 3.03 -21.63
C THR A 85 -16.38 3.20 -21.28
N GLY A 86 -16.70 4.15 -20.44
CA GLY A 86 -18.07 4.32 -19.97
C GLY A 86 -18.52 3.29 -18.96
N HIS A 87 -17.62 2.47 -18.47
CA HIS A 87 -17.96 1.43 -17.50
C HIS A 87 -17.23 1.66 -16.20
N GLY A 88 -17.75 2.56 -15.39
CA GLY A 88 -17.08 2.95 -14.18
C GLY A 88 -17.33 2.10 -12.96
N GLN A 89 -18.48 1.42 -12.91
CA GLN A 89 -18.86 0.73 -11.68
C GLN A 89 -17.88 -0.35 -11.23
N PRO A 90 -17.38 -1.21 -12.11
CA PRO A 90 -16.40 -2.21 -11.65
C PRO A 90 -15.15 -1.61 -11.03
N TYR A 91 -14.73 -0.45 -11.53
CA TYR A 91 -13.55 0.20 -11.01
C TYR A 91 -13.82 0.85 -9.65
N VAL A 92 -15.01 1.40 -9.48
CA VAL A 92 -15.42 1.93 -8.19
C VAL A 92 -15.44 0.81 -7.16
N ASP A 93 -16.01 -0.32 -7.52
CA ASP A 93 -16.09 -1.45 -6.61
C ASP A 93 -14.70 -1.94 -6.21
N GLU A 94 -13.81 -1.97 -7.15
CA GLU A 94 -12.44 -2.40 -6.89
C GLU A 94 -11.74 -1.44 -5.93
N VAL A 95 -11.86 -0.15 -6.19
CA VAL A 95 -11.24 0.86 -5.32
C VAL A 95 -11.83 0.80 -3.93
N MET A 96 -13.14 0.66 -3.85
CA MET A 96 -13.79 0.60 -2.54
C MET A 96 -13.37 -0.63 -1.75
N THR A 97 -13.11 -1.74 -2.44
CA THR A 97 -12.60 -2.92 -1.77
C THR A 97 -11.24 -2.64 -1.13
N VAL A 98 -10.37 -1.97 -1.87
CA VAL A 98 -9.05 -1.63 -1.37
C VAL A 98 -9.13 -0.65 -0.21
N VAL A 99 -9.99 0.37 -0.35
CA VAL A 99 -10.15 1.37 0.69
C VAL A 99 -10.67 0.73 1.97
N ARG A 100 -11.68 -0.13 1.86
CA ARG A 100 -12.23 -0.79 3.05
C ARG A 100 -11.19 -1.64 3.73
N ARG A 101 -10.37 -2.34 2.96
CA ARG A 101 -9.33 -3.18 3.52
C ARG A 101 -8.30 -2.34 4.27
N ALA A 102 -7.90 -1.23 3.68
CA ALA A 102 -6.93 -0.34 4.30
C ALA A 102 -7.50 0.29 5.56
N MET A 103 -8.73 0.73 5.51
CA MET A 103 -9.36 1.34 6.67
C MET A 103 -9.65 0.33 7.77
N GLY A 104 -9.95 -0.89 7.40
CA GLY A 104 -10.14 -1.93 8.39
C GLY A 104 -8.88 -2.20 9.18
N ARG A 105 -7.74 -2.11 8.49
CA ARG A 105 -6.46 -2.31 9.15
C ARG A 105 -6.11 -1.13 10.04
N ARG A 106 -6.51 0.09 9.63
CA ARG A 106 -6.12 1.29 10.32
C ARG A 106 -7.23 1.95 11.11
N GLY A 107 -8.40 1.38 11.09
CA GLY A 107 -9.53 1.95 11.78
C GLY A 107 -9.36 1.88 13.28
N PRO A 108 -10.29 2.46 14.02
CA PRO A 108 -10.19 2.46 15.46
C PRO A 108 -10.12 1.04 15.97
N ARG A 109 -9.17 0.77 16.83
CA ARG A 109 -9.03 -0.56 17.37
C ARG A 109 -10.07 -0.75 18.45
N LYS A 110 -10.75 -1.91 18.40
CA LYS A 110 -11.72 -2.18 19.38
C LYS A 110 -11.03 -2.36 20.69
N ARG A 111 -11.52 -1.73 21.72
CA ARG A 111 -10.91 -1.89 23.00
C ARG A 111 -11.29 -3.19 23.62
N PRO A 112 -10.42 -3.76 24.43
CA PRO A 112 -10.77 -5.01 25.11
C PRO A 112 -11.95 -4.77 26.01
N SER A 113 -12.74 -5.76 26.17
CA SER A 113 -13.88 -5.65 27.01
C SER A 113 -13.46 -5.38 28.38
N GLY A 114 -14.16 -4.62 29.08
CA GLY A 114 -13.83 -4.30 30.43
C GLY A 114 -13.10 -3.02 30.60
N ASP A 115 -12.76 -2.41 29.56
CA ASP A 115 -12.09 -1.12 29.65
C ASP A 115 -13.00 0.02 29.92
#